data_6aa1707c2f487e9fe1d6ec068852c4f3
#
_entry.id   6aa1707c2f487e9fe1d6ec068852c4f3
#
_cell.length_a   1.000
_cell.length_b   1.000
_cell.length_c   1.000
_cell.angle_alpha   90.00
_cell.angle_beta   90.00
_cell.angle_gamma   90.00
#
_symmetry.space_group_name_H-M   'P 1'
#
loop_
_entity.id
_entity.type
_entity.pdbx_description
1 polymer ?
#
loop_
_entity_poly.entity_id
_entity_poly.type
_entity_poly.pdbx_seq_one_letter_code
_entity_poly.pdbx_strand_id
1 'polypeptide(L)'
;MSSTDPKALLPDSLAARVSTLTIKEGRAIAIVDAAGLGQQERDDIERAITDILGQREEVSETRVVMTAERTQRRIIAVGSGKGGVGKSTLAANLAIALQRSGHKVGLVDADIYGPSQPLILDTQDAKPEARDSKLIPVESRFGVPVLSMGHLAKPGQAIAWRGPMAGNALSQLIDAHWGETDILIVDLPPGTGDVQLTMLQKFKPAGAVLVSTPQDLALIDAVRAGHLFDQASVPVIGLVENMAGYVCPHCGEVSDPFGAGGVEAAATKLDLPFLGRIPLALEIREGGDAGDPPAAGDGIHAKSFAAIAEKLSRW
;
A
#
# COMPACT_ATOMS: atom_id res chain seq x y z
N MET A 1 44.76 -5.00 -25.40
CA MET A 1 43.83 -3.95 -25.77
C MET A 1 43.05 -3.59 -24.55
N SER A 2 43.30 -2.41 -23.98
CA SER A 2 42.65 -1.92 -22.75
C SER A 2 41.18 -1.66 -23.06
N SER A 3 40.24 -2.39 -22.47
CA SER A 3 38.82 -2.13 -22.62
C SER A 3 38.48 -0.89 -21.77
N THR A 4 38.58 0.27 -22.36
CA THR A 4 38.07 1.49 -21.74
C THR A 4 36.56 1.32 -21.52
N ASP A 5 36.08 1.56 -20.31
CA ASP A 5 34.65 1.49 -20.00
C ASP A 5 33.90 2.44 -20.93
N PRO A 6 32.95 1.95 -21.76
CA PRO A 6 32.20 2.81 -22.69
C PRO A 6 31.49 3.98 -21.99
N LYS A 7 31.16 3.87 -20.71
CA LYS A 7 30.54 4.95 -19.90
C LYS A 7 31.41 6.20 -19.79
N ALA A 8 32.73 6.06 -19.90
CA ALA A 8 33.65 7.21 -19.92
C ALA A 8 33.45 8.15 -21.13
N LEU A 9 32.63 7.75 -22.10
CA LEU A 9 32.24 8.59 -23.24
C LEU A 9 31.17 9.64 -22.88
N LEU A 10 30.50 9.48 -21.75
CA LEU A 10 29.43 10.36 -21.28
C LEU A 10 29.95 11.29 -20.17
N PRO A 11 29.40 12.50 -20.04
CA PRO A 11 29.63 13.37 -18.89
C PRO A 11 29.24 12.63 -17.58
N ASP A 12 29.96 12.92 -16.49
CA ASP A 12 29.76 12.25 -15.18
C ASP A 12 28.29 12.28 -14.71
N SER A 13 27.58 13.37 -14.98
CA SER A 13 26.17 13.52 -14.62
C SER A 13 25.24 12.54 -15.35
N LEU A 14 25.55 12.18 -16.59
CA LEU A 14 24.82 11.19 -17.38
C LEU A 14 25.34 9.77 -17.10
N ALA A 15 26.66 9.61 -17.00
CA ALA A 15 27.29 8.33 -16.71
C ALA A 15 26.82 7.72 -15.38
N ALA A 16 26.57 8.55 -14.36
CA ALA A 16 26.05 8.12 -13.07
C ALA A 16 24.66 7.46 -13.15
N ARG A 17 23.85 7.82 -14.16
CA ARG A 17 22.52 7.23 -14.39
C ARG A 17 22.51 6.09 -15.40
N VAL A 18 23.59 5.91 -16.15
CA VAL A 18 23.71 4.82 -17.13
C VAL A 18 24.17 3.54 -16.40
N SER A 19 23.27 2.56 -16.29
CA SER A 19 23.60 1.25 -15.70
C SER A 19 24.49 0.43 -16.62
N THR A 20 24.25 0.48 -17.94
CA THR A 20 25.01 -0.25 -18.95
C THR A 20 25.10 0.58 -20.23
N LEU A 21 26.32 0.65 -20.80
CA LEU A 21 26.54 1.17 -22.16
C LEU A 21 27.34 0.15 -22.95
N THR A 22 26.78 -0.26 -24.08
CA THR A 22 27.43 -1.23 -24.98
C THR A 22 27.45 -0.67 -26.39
N ILE A 23 28.61 -0.74 -27.05
CA ILE A 23 28.78 -0.40 -28.45
C ILE A 23 29.27 -1.64 -29.18
N LYS A 24 28.45 -2.14 -30.11
CA LYS A 24 28.78 -3.33 -30.94
C LYS A 24 28.23 -3.14 -32.35
N GLU A 25 29.05 -3.45 -33.35
CA GLU A 25 28.65 -3.45 -34.76
C GLU A 25 27.95 -2.15 -35.20
N GLY A 26 28.44 -1.00 -34.74
CA GLY A 26 27.86 0.30 -35.05
C GLY A 26 26.62 0.66 -34.26
N ARG A 27 26.16 -0.16 -33.33
CA ARG A 27 25.00 0.10 -32.48
C ARG A 27 25.41 0.40 -31.05
N ALA A 28 25.01 1.55 -30.53
CA ALA A 28 25.14 1.92 -29.15
C ALA A 28 23.83 1.68 -28.40
N ILE A 29 23.88 0.91 -27.31
CA ILE A 29 22.72 0.68 -26.44
C ILE A 29 23.08 1.19 -25.05
N ALA A 30 22.37 2.25 -24.60
CA ALA A 30 22.48 2.80 -23.26
C ALA A 30 21.25 2.42 -22.43
N ILE A 31 21.46 1.78 -21.27
CA ILE A 31 20.39 1.51 -20.28
C ILE A 31 20.53 2.56 -19.19
N VAL A 32 19.50 3.41 -19.06
CA VAL A 32 19.47 4.55 -18.15
C VAL A 32 18.50 4.29 -17.01
N ASP A 33 18.93 4.50 -15.78
CA ASP A 33 18.04 4.54 -14.63
C ASP A 33 17.21 5.84 -14.65
N ALA A 34 15.93 5.69 -14.94
CA ALA A 34 14.97 6.78 -15.00
C ALA A 34 14.13 6.91 -13.71
N ALA A 35 14.54 6.27 -12.61
CA ALA A 35 13.85 6.37 -11.33
C ALA A 35 13.80 7.83 -10.85
N GLY A 36 12.62 8.30 -10.47
CA GLY A 36 12.39 9.66 -9.98
C GLY A 36 12.38 10.76 -11.04
N LEU A 37 12.60 10.45 -12.33
CA LEU A 37 12.60 11.43 -13.41
C LEU A 37 11.20 11.69 -13.98
N GLY A 38 10.85 12.96 -14.17
CA GLY A 38 9.70 13.37 -14.95
C GLY A 38 9.87 13.11 -16.46
N GLN A 39 8.78 13.20 -17.25
CA GLN A 39 8.83 12.93 -18.69
C GLN A 39 9.83 13.85 -19.40
N GLN A 40 9.82 15.16 -19.10
CA GLN A 40 10.71 16.13 -19.70
C GLN A 40 12.21 15.81 -19.44
N GLU A 41 12.54 15.42 -18.22
CA GLU A 41 13.90 15.04 -17.84
C GLU A 41 14.36 13.75 -18.55
N ARG A 42 13.44 12.79 -18.75
CA ARG A 42 13.73 11.58 -19.53
C ARG A 42 14.02 11.90 -20.99
N ASP A 43 13.18 12.74 -21.60
CA ASP A 43 13.36 13.16 -22.99
C ASP A 43 14.65 13.96 -23.18
N ASP A 44 15.03 14.76 -22.20
CA ASP A 44 16.28 15.55 -22.23
C ASP A 44 17.52 14.63 -22.11
N ILE A 45 17.48 13.64 -21.21
CA ILE A 45 18.56 12.65 -21.04
C ILE A 45 18.69 11.76 -22.29
N GLU A 46 17.56 11.31 -22.85
CA GLU A 46 17.56 10.49 -24.07
C GLU A 46 18.19 11.25 -25.24
N ARG A 47 17.80 12.52 -25.43
CA ARG A 47 18.39 13.39 -26.47
C ARG A 47 19.87 13.59 -26.24
N ALA A 48 20.28 13.95 -25.02
CA ALA A 48 21.67 14.22 -24.70
C ALA A 48 22.57 13.00 -24.96
N ILE A 49 22.13 11.80 -24.54
CA ILE A 49 22.89 10.56 -24.78
C ILE A 49 22.94 10.23 -26.29
N THR A 50 21.83 10.40 -26.99
CA THR A 50 21.74 10.14 -28.43
C THR A 50 22.67 11.06 -29.21
N ASP A 51 22.72 12.35 -28.88
CA ASP A 51 23.57 13.35 -29.53
C ASP A 51 25.06 13.05 -29.29
N ILE A 52 25.44 12.74 -28.02
CA ILE A 52 26.83 12.46 -27.67
C ILE A 52 27.34 11.21 -28.36
N LEU A 53 26.56 10.12 -28.36
CA LEU A 53 26.95 8.85 -28.97
C LEU A 53 26.88 8.91 -30.50
N GLY A 54 25.90 9.63 -31.08
CA GLY A 54 25.76 9.82 -32.53
C GLY A 54 26.86 10.62 -33.19
N GLN A 55 27.65 11.40 -32.42
CA GLN A 55 28.85 12.11 -32.93
C GLN A 55 30.08 11.19 -33.11
N ARG A 56 30.00 9.92 -32.75
CA ARG A 56 31.09 8.95 -32.87
C ARG A 56 31.06 8.27 -34.23
N GLU A 57 32.17 8.25 -34.94
CA GLU A 57 32.30 7.58 -36.24
C GLU A 57 31.98 6.08 -36.21
N GLU A 58 32.17 5.45 -35.05
CA GLU A 58 31.91 4.03 -34.80
C GLU A 58 30.45 3.71 -34.45
N VAL A 59 29.57 4.73 -34.34
CA VAL A 59 28.15 4.58 -33.97
C VAL A 59 27.25 5.06 -35.10
N SER A 60 26.54 4.13 -35.71
CA SER A 60 25.55 4.38 -36.76
C SER A 60 24.10 4.45 -36.24
N GLU A 61 23.84 3.81 -35.08
CA GLU A 61 22.52 3.78 -34.44
C GLU A 61 22.67 3.85 -32.93
N THR A 62 21.90 4.74 -32.28
CA THR A 62 21.86 4.85 -30.81
C THR A 62 20.48 4.48 -30.32
N ARG A 63 20.39 3.58 -29.35
CA ARG A 63 19.17 3.20 -28.65
C ARG A 63 19.33 3.47 -27.15
N VAL A 64 18.52 4.36 -26.62
CA VAL A 64 18.43 4.62 -25.18
C VAL A 64 17.22 3.87 -24.64
N VAL A 65 17.47 3.03 -23.64
CA VAL A 65 16.43 2.27 -22.95
C VAL A 65 16.31 2.86 -21.54
N MET A 66 15.22 3.55 -21.29
CA MET A 66 14.89 4.03 -19.96
C MET A 66 14.37 2.88 -19.11
N THR A 67 15.14 2.48 -18.12
CA THR A 67 14.69 1.55 -17.08
C THR A 67 14.43 2.37 -15.83
N ALA A 68 13.18 2.53 -15.45
CA ALA A 68 12.89 2.76 -14.05
C ALA A 68 12.98 1.37 -13.40
N GLU A 69 13.92 1.12 -12.49
CA GLU A 69 13.61 0.14 -11.46
C GLU A 69 12.32 0.66 -10.82
N ARG A 70 11.21 0.07 -11.20
CA ARG A 70 10.03 0.11 -10.35
C ARG A 70 10.52 -0.51 -9.06
N THR A 71 10.78 0.29 -8.05
CA THR A 71 10.79 -0.19 -6.68
C THR A 71 9.51 -1.00 -6.59
N GLN A 72 9.66 -2.33 -6.51
CA GLN A 72 8.48 -3.21 -6.60
C GLN A 72 7.72 -2.93 -5.32
N ARG A 73 6.75 -2.03 -5.42
CA ARG A 73 5.95 -1.54 -4.30
C ARG A 73 5.33 -2.75 -3.62
N ARG A 74 5.65 -2.93 -2.36
CA ARG A 74 5.07 -4.02 -1.57
C ARG A 74 3.60 -3.70 -1.28
N ILE A 75 2.71 -4.47 -1.86
CA ILE A 75 1.29 -4.37 -1.59
C ILE A 75 0.97 -5.26 -0.40
N ILE A 76 0.44 -4.67 0.67
CA ILE A 76 -0.01 -5.38 1.85
C ILE A 76 -1.52 -5.24 1.94
N ALA A 77 -2.22 -6.34 1.81
CA ALA A 77 -3.67 -6.37 1.90
C ALA A 77 -4.11 -6.43 3.38
N VAL A 78 -5.10 -5.62 3.77
CA VAL A 78 -5.76 -5.71 5.06
C VAL A 78 -7.16 -6.26 4.80
N GLY A 79 -7.42 -7.46 5.31
CA GLY A 79 -8.64 -8.20 5.09
C GLY A 79 -9.34 -8.59 6.38
N SER A 80 -10.63 -8.91 6.27
CA SER A 80 -11.43 -9.46 7.36
C SER A 80 -12.51 -10.37 6.82
N GLY A 81 -12.91 -11.37 7.59
CA GLY A 81 -13.96 -12.30 7.20
C GLY A 81 -15.36 -11.69 7.25
N LYS A 82 -15.58 -10.64 8.05
CA LYS A 82 -16.87 -9.92 8.17
C LYS A 82 -16.67 -8.42 8.34
N GLY A 83 -17.73 -7.65 8.12
CA GLY A 83 -17.78 -6.21 8.38
C GLY A 83 -17.81 -5.90 9.89
N GLY A 84 -17.42 -4.65 10.24
CA GLY A 84 -17.53 -4.14 11.62
C GLY A 84 -16.44 -4.61 12.58
N VAL A 85 -15.40 -5.31 12.13
CA VAL A 85 -14.28 -5.73 12.99
C VAL A 85 -13.17 -4.68 13.13
N GLY A 86 -13.33 -3.48 12.56
CA GLY A 86 -12.35 -2.39 12.62
C GLY A 86 -11.20 -2.50 11.61
N LYS A 87 -11.39 -3.20 10.50
CA LYS A 87 -10.43 -3.37 9.42
C LYS A 87 -9.88 -2.04 8.90
N SER A 88 -10.76 -1.12 8.53
CA SER A 88 -10.38 0.19 7.97
C SER A 88 -9.66 1.07 9.00
N THR A 89 -10.10 1.05 10.26
CA THR A 89 -9.40 1.70 11.37
C THR A 89 -7.98 1.17 11.53
N LEU A 90 -7.81 -0.16 11.46
CA LEU A 90 -6.48 -0.78 11.49
C LEU A 90 -5.63 -0.35 10.29
N ALA A 91 -6.17 -0.41 9.07
CA ALA A 91 -5.45 -0.07 7.84
C ALA A 91 -4.90 1.37 7.88
N ALA A 92 -5.73 2.36 8.25
CA ALA A 92 -5.32 3.76 8.39
C ALA A 92 -4.21 3.93 9.45
N ASN A 93 -4.43 3.38 10.65
CA ASN A 93 -3.47 3.51 11.75
C ASN A 93 -2.15 2.78 11.46
N LEU A 94 -2.16 1.64 10.77
CA LEU A 94 -0.93 0.97 10.33
C LEU A 94 -0.18 1.78 9.28
N ALA A 95 -0.88 2.38 8.32
CA ALA A 95 -0.25 3.25 7.32
C ALA A 95 0.45 4.44 7.97
N ILE A 96 -0.21 5.10 8.93
CA ILE A 96 0.37 6.22 9.69
C ILE A 96 1.55 5.74 10.55
N ALA A 97 1.41 4.62 11.26
CA ALA A 97 2.48 4.11 12.12
C ALA A 97 3.74 3.72 11.32
N LEU A 98 3.57 3.09 10.15
CA LEU A 98 4.67 2.79 9.23
C LEU A 98 5.30 4.07 8.66
N GLN A 99 4.51 5.05 8.26
CA GLN A 99 5.00 6.35 7.80
C GLN A 99 5.82 7.05 8.89
N ARG A 100 5.33 7.09 10.11
CA ARG A 100 6.06 7.67 11.27
C ARG A 100 7.35 6.91 11.62
N SER A 101 7.46 5.64 11.24
CA SER A 101 8.69 4.85 11.39
C SER A 101 9.68 5.02 10.22
N GLY A 102 9.38 5.91 9.26
CA GLY A 102 10.29 6.30 8.17
C GLY A 102 10.05 5.58 6.84
N HIS A 103 8.99 4.78 6.72
CA HIS A 103 8.63 4.15 5.44
C HIS A 103 7.81 5.11 4.57
N LYS A 104 7.93 4.98 3.25
CA LYS A 104 7.10 5.69 2.28
C LYS A 104 5.84 4.90 2.00
N VAL A 105 4.75 5.25 2.68
CA VAL A 105 3.52 4.46 2.70
C VAL A 105 2.39 5.18 1.99
N GLY A 106 1.67 4.46 1.13
CA GLY A 106 0.38 4.89 0.57
C GLY A 106 -0.76 4.01 1.05
N LEU A 107 -1.98 4.51 0.97
CA LEU A 107 -3.19 3.77 1.35
C LEU A 107 -4.21 3.75 0.22
N VAL A 108 -4.68 2.55 -0.12
CA VAL A 108 -5.81 2.34 -1.02
C VAL A 108 -7.01 1.86 -0.22
N ASP A 109 -8.12 2.58 -0.34
CA ASP A 109 -9.43 2.13 0.14
C ASP A 109 -10.17 1.44 -0.99
N ALA A 110 -10.19 0.14 -0.96
CA ALA A 110 -10.85 -0.72 -1.95
C ALA A 110 -12.26 -1.14 -1.50
N ASP A 111 -12.78 -0.64 -0.36
CA ASP A 111 -14.13 -0.99 0.10
C ASP A 111 -15.18 -0.23 -0.72
N ILE A 112 -15.78 -0.95 -1.68
CA ILE A 112 -16.80 -0.40 -2.57
C ILE A 112 -18.17 -0.20 -1.90
N TYR A 113 -18.37 -0.81 -0.74
CA TYR A 113 -19.67 -0.79 -0.04
C TYR A 113 -19.73 0.32 1.00
N GLY A 114 -18.61 0.60 1.66
CA GLY A 114 -18.52 1.58 2.73
C GLY A 114 -17.13 2.20 2.82
N PRO A 115 -16.69 2.95 1.78
CA PRO A 115 -15.37 3.56 1.80
C PRO A 115 -15.29 4.54 2.97
N SER A 116 -14.31 4.34 3.84
CA SER A 116 -14.18 5.07 5.10
C SER A 116 -12.83 5.78 5.27
N GLN A 117 -11.85 5.45 4.45
CA GLN A 117 -10.52 6.04 4.57
C GLN A 117 -10.48 7.56 4.36
N PRO A 118 -11.30 8.15 3.45
CA PRO A 118 -11.37 9.60 3.35
C PRO A 118 -11.77 10.29 4.66
N LEU A 119 -12.71 9.72 5.41
CA LEU A 119 -13.12 10.25 6.70
C LEU A 119 -12.00 10.10 7.73
N ILE A 120 -11.43 8.89 7.87
CA ILE A 120 -10.41 8.58 8.87
C ILE A 120 -9.13 9.41 8.66
N LEU A 121 -8.78 9.71 7.40
CA LEU A 121 -7.58 10.47 7.04
C LEU A 121 -7.85 11.95 6.73
N ASP A 122 -9.06 12.44 7.01
CA ASP A 122 -9.46 13.84 6.81
C ASP A 122 -9.24 14.31 5.35
N THR A 123 -9.68 13.50 4.38
CA THR A 123 -9.54 13.77 2.94
C THR A 123 -10.86 13.70 2.17
N GLN A 124 -12.02 13.70 2.88
CA GLN A 124 -13.34 13.52 2.28
C GLN A 124 -13.73 14.62 1.28
N ASP A 125 -13.22 15.82 1.47
CA ASP A 125 -13.49 16.97 0.59
C ASP A 125 -12.50 17.09 -0.57
N ALA A 126 -11.45 16.27 -0.58
CA ALA A 126 -10.43 16.29 -1.61
C ALA A 126 -10.83 15.42 -2.80
N LYS A 127 -10.35 15.81 -3.99
CA LYS A 127 -10.55 15.03 -5.21
C LYS A 127 -9.20 14.70 -5.83
N PRO A 128 -8.97 13.42 -6.19
CA PRO A 128 -7.76 13.05 -6.91
C PRO A 128 -7.72 13.76 -8.28
N GLU A 129 -6.57 14.27 -8.62
CA GLU A 129 -6.29 14.73 -9.97
C GLU A 129 -5.85 13.56 -10.84
N ALA A 130 -5.79 13.78 -12.15
CA ALA A 130 -5.26 12.81 -13.10
C ALA A 130 -4.17 13.45 -13.95
N ARG A 131 -3.08 12.71 -14.15
CA ARG A 131 -1.99 13.06 -15.05
C ARG A 131 -1.63 11.82 -15.87
N ASP A 132 -1.46 11.97 -17.17
CA ASP A 132 -1.15 10.85 -18.09
C ASP A 132 -2.10 9.65 -17.94
N SER A 133 -3.41 9.94 -17.82
CA SER A 133 -4.48 8.94 -17.61
C SER A 133 -4.37 8.14 -16.30
N LYS A 134 -3.54 8.57 -15.34
CA LYS A 134 -3.40 7.96 -14.02
C LYS A 134 -3.79 8.94 -12.92
N LEU A 135 -4.40 8.42 -11.88
CA LEU A 135 -4.77 9.20 -10.71
C LEU A 135 -3.52 9.64 -9.94
N ILE A 136 -3.58 10.82 -9.36
CA ILE A 136 -2.62 11.31 -8.38
C ILE A 136 -3.28 11.14 -7.01
N PRO A 137 -2.66 10.43 -6.06
CA PRO A 137 -3.19 10.28 -4.72
C PRO A 137 -3.39 11.62 -4.02
N VAL A 138 -4.40 11.67 -3.16
CA VAL A 138 -4.67 12.81 -2.30
C VAL A 138 -3.72 12.73 -1.10
N GLU A 139 -3.03 13.82 -0.81
CA GLU A 139 -2.16 13.89 0.36
C GLU A 139 -2.99 14.07 1.63
N SER A 140 -2.80 13.20 2.61
CA SER A 140 -3.37 13.38 3.95
C SER A 140 -2.43 14.23 4.81
N ARG A 141 -2.97 14.89 5.84
CA ARG A 141 -2.16 15.65 6.81
C ARG A 141 -1.17 14.80 7.60
N PHE A 142 -1.24 13.49 7.49
CA PHE A 142 -0.37 12.52 8.15
C PHE A 142 0.82 12.08 7.29
N GLY A 143 1.00 12.66 6.09
CA GLY A 143 2.05 12.26 5.14
C GLY A 143 1.80 10.88 4.51
N VAL A 144 0.56 10.41 4.52
CA VAL A 144 0.12 9.17 3.85
C VAL A 144 -0.75 9.56 2.67
N PRO A 145 -0.24 9.49 1.42
CA PRO A 145 -1.07 9.64 0.24
C PRO A 145 -2.14 8.55 0.18
N VAL A 146 -3.36 8.93 -0.18
CA VAL A 146 -4.53 8.04 -0.18
C VAL A 146 -5.34 8.13 -1.47
N LEU A 147 -5.80 6.99 -1.95
CA LEU A 147 -6.86 6.88 -2.95
C LEU A 147 -7.96 5.97 -2.43
N SER A 148 -9.19 6.41 -2.57
CA SER A 148 -10.38 5.69 -2.12
C SER A 148 -11.41 5.52 -3.23
N MET A 149 -12.14 4.43 -3.19
CA MET A 149 -13.39 4.28 -3.96
C MET A 149 -14.37 5.42 -3.64
N GLY A 150 -14.32 5.98 -2.42
CA GLY A 150 -15.09 7.15 -2.01
C GLY A 150 -14.69 8.42 -2.75
N HIS A 151 -13.44 8.62 -3.09
CA HIS A 151 -12.98 9.78 -3.87
C HIS A 151 -13.51 9.77 -5.33
N LEU A 152 -13.82 8.57 -5.86
CA LEU A 152 -14.35 8.41 -7.22
C LEU A 152 -15.87 8.58 -7.29
N ALA A 153 -16.56 8.53 -6.16
CA ALA A 153 -18.00 8.70 -6.04
C ALA A 153 -18.37 10.20 -5.97
N LYS A 154 -19.50 10.58 -6.56
CA LYS A 154 -20.04 11.91 -6.31
C LYS A 154 -20.66 11.95 -4.90
N PRO A 155 -20.53 13.04 -4.15
CA PRO A 155 -21.17 13.17 -2.84
C PRO A 155 -22.65 12.83 -2.89
N GLY A 156 -23.12 11.94 -2.00
CA GLY A 156 -24.52 11.52 -1.92
C GLY A 156 -24.99 10.56 -3.01
N GLN A 157 -24.13 10.11 -3.92
CA GLN A 157 -24.49 9.17 -4.96
C GLN A 157 -23.97 7.77 -4.61
N ALA A 158 -24.87 6.82 -4.35
CA ALA A 158 -24.52 5.42 -4.27
C ALA A 158 -24.13 4.92 -5.68
N ILE A 159 -22.86 4.62 -5.88
CA ILE A 159 -22.43 3.95 -7.12
C ILE A 159 -22.64 2.46 -6.94
N ALA A 160 -23.50 1.88 -7.78
CA ALA A 160 -23.67 0.43 -7.82
C ALA A 160 -22.46 -0.21 -8.55
N TRP A 161 -21.36 -0.36 -7.83
CA TRP A 161 -20.21 -1.08 -8.33
C TRP A 161 -20.59 -2.55 -8.58
N ARG A 162 -20.42 -3.03 -9.80
CA ARG A 162 -20.73 -4.42 -10.15
C ARG A 162 -19.58 -5.04 -10.92
N GLY A 163 -19.16 -6.24 -10.49
CA GLY A 163 -18.23 -7.11 -11.20
C GLY A 163 -17.04 -6.36 -11.84
N PRO A 164 -16.94 -6.33 -13.18
CA PRO A 164 -15.80 -5.75 -13.89
C PRO A 164 -15.54 -4.27 -13.61
N MET A 165 -16.58 -3.49 -13.28
CA MET A 165 -16.41 -2.05 -12.96
C MET A 165 -15.63 -1.86 -11.66
N ALA A 166 -15.91 -2.65 -10.63
CA ALA A 166 -15.17 -2.60 -9.37
C ALA A 166 -13.71 -3.00 -9.56
N GLY A 167 -13.45 -4.05 -10.35
CA GLY A 167 -12.11 -4.48 -10.69
C GLY A 167 -11.30 -3.44 -11.49
N ASN A 168 -11.95 -2.72 -12.42
CA ASN A 168 -11.31 -1.64 -13.17
C ASN A 168 -11.00 -0.43 -12.28
N ALA A 169 -11.93 -0.04 -11.41
CA ALA A 169 -11.69 1.04 -10.45
C ALA A 169 -10.55 0.71 -9.48
N LEU A 170 -10.54 -0.51 -8.93
CA LEU A 170 -9.41 -0.97 -8.10
C LEU A 170 -8.09 -0.89 -8.85
N SER A 171 -8.10 -1.27 -10.14
CA SER A 171 -6.89 -1.15 -10.97
C SER A 171 -6.41 0.28 -11.10
N GLN A 172 -7.31 1.25 -11.30
CA GLN A 172 -6.95 2.66 -11.37
C GLN A 172 -6.37 3.19 -10.06
N LEU A 173 -6.88 2.72 -8.90
CA LEU A 173 -6.34 3.11 -7.59
C LEU A 173 -4.93 2.55 -7.38
N ILE A 174 -4.69 1.27 -7.70
CA ILE A 174 -3.39 0.64 -7.47
C ILE A 174 -2.33 1.09 -8.48
N ASP A 175 -2.72 1.26 -9.76
CA ASP A 175 -1.81 1.68 -10.84
C ASP A 175 -1.62 3.21 -10.92
N ALA A 176 -2.04 3.96 -9.91
CA ALA A 176 -1.94 5.41 -9.81
C ALA A 176 -0.49 5.91 -9.68
N HIS A 177 -0.31 7.23 -9.74
CA HIS A 177 0.98 7.89 -9.54
C HIS A 177 1.37 7.96 -8.06
N TRP A 178 1.79 6.84 -7.48
CA TRP A 178 2.17 6.74 -6.07
C TRP A 178 3.57 7.30 -5.74
N GLY A 179 4.27 7.87 -6.73
CA GLY A 179 5.59 8.47 -6.50
C GLY A 179 6.59 7.49 -5.89
N GLU A 180 7.21 7.90 -4.81
CA GLU A 180 8.25 7.13 -4.10
C GLU A 180 7.69 6.15 -3.06
N THR A 181 6.37 5.91 -3.04
CA THR A 181 5.74 4.93 -2.12
C THR A 181 6.33 3.54 -2.33
N ASP A 182 6.88 2.95 -1.29
CA ASP A 182 7.47 1.60 -1.27
C ASP A 182 6.51 0.55 -0.65
N ILE A 183 5.62 0.97 0.24
CA ILE A 183 4.57 0.12 0.83
C ILE A 183 3.20 0.69 0.49
N LEU A 184 2.33 -0.15 -0.07
CA LEU A 184 0.95 0.20 -0.34
C LEU A 184 0.03 -0.67 0.51
N ILE A 185 -0.58 -0.07 1.52
CA ILE A 185 -1.62 -0.72 2.32
C ILE A 185 -2.93 -0.69 1.53
N VAL A 186 -3.59 -1.82 1.41
CA VAL A 186 -4.88 -1.91 0.71
C VAL A 186 -5.95 -2.40 1.66
N ASP A 187 -6.88 -1.51 1.99
CA ASP A 187 -8.05 -1.79 2.79
C ASP A 187 -9.12 -2.48 1.92
N LEU A 188 -9.28 -3.79 2.06
CA LEU A 188 -10.18 -4.60 1.25
C LEU A 188 -11.63 -4.53 1.77
N PRO A 189 -12.65 -4.77 0.95
CA PRO A 189 -14.00 -4.98 1.46
C PRO A 189 -14.06 -6.22 2.34
N PRO A 190 -15.03 -6.35 3.25
CA PRO A 190 -15.18 -7.53 4.08
C PRO A 190 -15.62 -8.75 3.26
N GLY A 191 -15.30 -9.94 3.75
CA GLY A 191 -15.72 -11.20 3.12
C GLY A 191 -14.78 -11.71 2.03
N THR A 192 -15.31 -12.42 1.04
CA THR A 192 -14.56 -13.11 -0.03
C THR A 192 -15.11 -12.77 -1.43
N GLY A 193 -15.44 -11.49 -1.66
CA GLY A 193 -16.10 -11.03 -2.88
C GLY A 193 -15.16 -10.78 -4.06
N ASP A 194 -15.74 -10.37 -5.19
CA ASP A 194 -15.05 -10.16 -6.49
C ASP A 194 -13.88 -9.17 -6.42
N VAL A 195 -13.95 -8.15 -5.56
CA VAL A 195 -12.89 -7.16 -5.38
C VAL A 195 -11.65 -7.81 -4.77
N GLN A 196 -11.83 -8.65 -3.75
CA GLN A 196 -10.72 -9.41 -3.16
C GLN A 196 -10.11 -10.37 -4.17
N LEU A 197 -10.93 -11.12 -4.90
CA LEU A 197 -10.44 -12.02 -5.96
C LEU A 197 -9.65 -11.26 -7.03
N THR A 198 -10.15 -10.11 -7.49
CA THR A 198 -9.43 -9.27 -8.46
C THR A 198 -8.09 -8.81 -7.90
N MET A 199 -8.05 -8.39 -6.64
CA MET A 199 -6.83 -7.97 -5.95
C MET A 199 -5.80 -9.11 -5.94
N LEU A 200 -6.21 -10.29 -5.52
CA LEU A 200 -5.33 -11.45 -5.39
C LEU A 200 -4.82 -11.93 -6.74
N GLN A 201 -5.67 -12.00 -7.74
CA GLN A 201 -5.33 -12.52 -9.08
C GLN A 201 -4.46 -11.54 -9.88
N LYS A 202 -4.81 -10.25 -9.84
CA LYS A 202 -4.16 -9.24 -10.69
C LYS A 202 -2.91 -8.64 -10.07
N PHE A 203 -2.97 -8.30 -8.79
CA PHE A 203 -1.92 -7.51 -8.14
C PHE A 203 -1.00 -8.33 -7.25
N LYS A 204 -1.39 -9.56 -6.90
CA LYS A 204 -0.61 -10.51 -6.09
C LYS A 204 0.09 -9.81 -4.93
N PRO A 205 -0.65 -9.41 -3.88
CA PRO A 205 -0.07 -8.76 -2.73
C PRO A 205 1.14 -9.52 -2.21
N ALA A 206 2.14 -8.81 -1.72
CA ALA A 206 3.28 -9.43 -1.07
C ALA A 206 2.82 -10.25 0.15
N GLY A 207 1.75 -9.79 0.83
CA GLY A 207 1.12 -10.54 1.90
C GLY A 207 -0.16 -9.89 2.40
N ALA A 208 -0.83 -10.54 3.35
CA ALA A 208 -2.09 -10.09 3.93
C ALA A 208 -2.05 -10.05 5.46
N VAL A 209 -2.62 -9.01 6.05
CA VAL A 209 -2.95 -8.92 7.48
C VAL A 209 -4.44 -9.18 7.65
N LEU A 210 -4.79 -10.14 8.48
CA LEU A 210 -6.18 -10.47 8.77
C LEU A 210 -6.61 -9.90 10.12
N VAL A 211 -7.75 -9.21 10.13
CA VAL A 211 -8.32 -8.60 11.33
C VAL A 211 -9.54 -9.38 11.78
N SER A 212 -9.61 -9.68 13.05
CA SER A 212 -10.77 -10.28 13.68
C SER A 212 -10.99 -9.72 15.09
N THR A 213 -12.18 -9.94 15.64
CA THR A 213 -12.49 -9.73 17.06
C THR A 213 -12.42 -11.07 17.80
N PRO A 214 -12.30 -11.09 19.14
CA PRO A 214 -12.17 -12.34 19.91
C PRO A 214 -13.34 -13.33 19.79
N GLN A 215 -14.48 -12.90 19.23
CA GLN A 215 -15.69 -13.71 19.13
C GLN A 215 -15.52 -14.91 18.16
N ASP A 216 -16.02 -16.09 18.52
CA ASP A 216 -15.92 -17.33 17.73
C ASP A 216 -16.43 -17.19 16.29
N LEU A 217 -17.55 -16.51 16.08
CA LEU A 217 -18.09 -16.29 14.73
C LEU A 217 -17.15 -15.45 13.84
N ALA A 218 -16.46 -14.47 14.43
CA ALA A 218 -15.49 -13.66 13.69
C ALA A 218 -14.24 -14.47 13.32
N LEU A 219 -13.85 -15.42 14.17
CA LEU A 219 -12.72 -16.33 13.93
C LEU A 219 -12.99 -17.28 12.77
N ILE A 220 -14.20 -17.87 12.70
CA ILE A 220 -14.60 -18.73 11.57
C ILE A 220 -14.47 -17.98 10.25
N ASP A 221 -14.92 -16.72 10.20
CA ASP A 221 -14.87 -15.91 9.00
C ASP A 221 -13.43 -15.48 8.67
N ALA A 222 -12.58 -15.21 9.67
CA ALA A 222 -11.16 -14.93 9.47
C ALA A 222 -10.41 -16.15 8.89
N VAL A 223 -10.74 -17.36 9.35
CA VAL A 223 -10.19 -18.61 8.79
C VAL A 223 -10.59 -18.78 7.33
N ARG A 224 -11.86 -18.51 6.98
CA ARG A 224 -12.32 -18.55 5.58
C ARG A 224 -11.58 -17.53 4.70
N ALA A 225 -11.37 -16.31 5.21
CA ALA A 225 -10.57 -15.31 4.51
C ALA A 225 -9.13 -15.80 4.33
N GLY A 226 -8.51 -16.39 5.36
CA GLY A 226 -7.16 -16.97 5.28
C GLY A 226 -7.05 -18.04 4.18
N HIS A 227 -8.01 -18.94 4.06
CA HIS A 227 -8.04 -19.95 2.99
C HIS A 227 -8.11 -19.33 1.59
N LEU A 228 -8.81 -18.19 1.41
CA LEU A 228 -8.84 -17.51 0.13
C LEU A 228 -7.46 -16.98 -0.27
N PHE A 229 -6.73 -16.38 0.69
CA PHE A 229 -5.37 -15.89 0.45
C PHE A 229 -4.40 -17.04 0.15
N ASP A 230 -4.50 -18.15 0.87
CA ASP A 230 -3.71 -19.35 0.65
C ASP A 230 -3.94 -19.94 -0.74
N GLN A 231 -5.20 -20.09 -1.17
CA GLN A 231 -5.54 -20.55 -2.52
C GLN A 231 -5.00 -19.63 -3.63
N ALA A 232 -4.86 -18.34 -3.34
CA ALA A 232 -4.26 -17.37 -4.26
C ALA A 232 -2.72 -17.30 -4.16
N SER A 233 -2.10 -18.12 -3.32
CA SER A 233 -0.67 -18.11 -3.01
C SER A 233 -0.19 -16.75 -2.49
N VAL A 234 -1.02 -16.06 -1.72
CA VAL A 234 -0.68 -14.83 -1.00
C VAL A 234 -0.47 -15.17 0.46
N PRO A 235 0.75 -15.00 1.00
CA PRO A 235 1.03 -15.37 2.39
C PRO A 235 0.23 -14.49 3.35
N VAL A 236 -0.29 -15.10 4.41
CA VAL A 236 -0.86 -14.37 5.54
C VAL A 236 0.28 -13.96 6.46
N ILE A 237 0.59 -12.65 6.51
CA ILE A 237 1.64 -12.07 7.36
C ILE A 237 1.33 -12.29 8.82
N GLY A 238 0.06 -12.23 9.18
CA GLY A 238 -0.40 -12.54 10.51
C GLY A 238 -1.81 -12.03 10.83
N LEU A 239 -2.24 -12.35 12.04
CA LEU A 239 -3.54 -11.99 12.57
C LEU A 239 -3.44 -10.86 13.60
N VAL A 240 -4.42 -9.96 13.57
CA VAL A 240 -4.61 -8.89 14.58
C VAL A 240 -5.93 -9.11 15.29
N GLU A 241 -5.89 -9.15 16.62
CA GLU A 241 -7.07 -9.16 17.47
C GLU A 241 -7.48 -7.72 17.79
N ASN A 242 -8.59 -7.28 17.21
CA ASN A 242 -9.15 -5.96 17.48
C ASN A 242 -10.29 -6.05 18.50
N MET A 243 -10.58 -4.95 19.18
CA MET A 243 -11.57 -4.85 20.26
C MET A 243 -11.29 -5.82 21.43
N ALA A 244 -10.01 -6.01 21.75
CA ALA A 244 -9.53 -6.89 22.80
C ALA A 244 -9.30 -6.10 24.11
N GLY A 245 -10.13 -6.37 25.09
CA GLY A 245 -10.10 -5.66 26.37
C GLY A 245 -10.72 -4.26 26.30
N TYR A 246 -11.43 -3.89 27.32
CA TYR A 246 -12.03 -2.57 27.51
C TYR A 246 -11.68 -2.07 28.90
N VAL A 247 -11.04 -0.93 28.98
CA VAL A 247 -10.77 -0.25 30.24
C VAL A 247 -11.89 0.76 30.48
N CYS A 248 -12.64 0.57 31.57
CA CYS A 248 -13.72 1.48 31.93
C CYS A 248 -13.15 2.88 32.24
N PRO A 249 -13.58 3.96 31.54
CA PRO A 249 -13.06 5.30 31.77
C PRO A 249 -13.46 5.89 33.15
N HIS A 250 -14.46 5.30 33.83
CA HIS A 250 -14.93 5.78 35.11
C HIS A 250 -14.23 5.11 36.29
N CYS A 251 -14.00 3.81 36.28
CA CYS A 251 -13.43 3.07 37.40
C CYS A 251 -12.07 2.42 37.12
N GLY A 252 -11.63 2.40 35.84
CA GLY A 252 -10.38 1.75 35.44
C GLY A 252 -10.44 0.23 35.39
N GLU A 253 -11.59 -0.39 35.69
CA GLU A 253 -11.77 -1.84 35.65
C GLU A 253 -11.67 -2.34 34.20
N VAL A 254 -10.93 -3.44 34.04
CA VAL A 254 -10.76 -4.10 32.72
C VAL A 254 -11.84 -5.17 32.57
N SER A 255 -12.50 -5.15 31.42
CA SER A 255 -13.49 -6.17 31.02
C SER A 255 -13.27 -6.59 29.57
N ASP A 256 -13.82 -7.75 29.21
CA ASP A 256 -13.70 -8.31 27.87
C ASP A 256 -15.09 -8.48 27.21
N PRO A 257 -15.75 -7.41 26.76
CA PRO A 257 -17.11 -7.47 26.24
C PRO A 257 -17.26 -8.40 25.04
N PHE A 258 -16.19 -8.61 24.28
CA PHE A 258 -16.13 -9.50 23.12
C PHE A 258 -15.35 -10.80 23.37
N GLY A 259 -14.92 -11.05 24.62
CA GLY A 259 -13.97 -12.11 24.96
C GLY A 259 -12.52 -11.67 24.78
N ALA A 260 -11.59 -12.57 25.04
CA ALA A 260 -10.14 -12.31 24.98
C ALA A 260 -9.38 -13.52 24.43
N GLY A 261 -8.32 -13.26 23.64
CA GLY A 261 -7.35 -14.28 23.23
C GLY A 261 -7.82 -15.25 22.15
N GLY A 262 -9.03 -15.09 21.62
CA GLY A 262 -9.58 -15.99 20.60
C GLY A 262 -8.76 -15.95 19.30
N VAL A 263 -8.33 -14.76 18.86
CA VAL A 263 -7.54 -14.62 17.62
C VAL A 263 -6.12 -15.16 17.81
N GLU A 264 -5.50 -14.97 18.97
CA GLU A 264 -4.18 -15.52 19.27
C GLU A 264 -4.21 -17.05 19.30
N ALA A 265 -5.24 -17.64 19.92
CA ALA A 265 -5.44 -19.08 19.92
C ALA A 265 -5.67 -19.63 18.50
N ALA A 266 -6.42 -18.90 17.67
CA ALA A 266 -6.61 -19.25 16.27
C ALA A 266 -5.31 -19.13 15.45
N ALA A 267 -4.51 -18.10 15.67
CA ALA A 267 -3.20 -17.93 15.05
C ALA A 267 -2.29 -19.12 15.35
N THR A 268 -2.21 -19.53 16.63
CA THR A 268 -1.44 -20.70 17.04
C THR A 268 -1.94 -21.98 16.36
N LYS A 269 -3.25 -22.19 16.30
CA LYS A 269 -3.86 -23.39 15.69
C LYS A 269 -3.62 -23.47 14.18
N LEU A 270 -3.52 -22.31 13.51
CA LEU A 270 -3.33 -22.20 12.07
C LEU A 270 -1.85 -22.09 11.68
N ASP A 271 -0.94 -22.12 12.66
CA ASP A 271 0.51 -21.86 12.45
C ASP A 271 0.76 -20.53 11.73
N LEU A 272 0.01 -19.48 12.13
CA LEU A 272 0.15 -18.12 11.59
C LEU A 272 0.70 -17.18 12.68
N PRO A 273 1.48 -16.14 12.29
CA PRO A 273 1.96 -15.15 13.23
C PRO A 273 0.80 -14.37 13.88
N PHE A 274 0.90 -14.15 15.19
CA PHE A 274 0.06 -13.21 15.92
C PHE A 274 0.76 -11.85 16.01
N LEU A 275 0.19 -10.84 15.34
CA LEU A 275 0.80 -9.52 15.24
C LEU A 275 0.55 -8.68 16.49
N GLY A 276 -0.62 -8.81 17.12
CA GLY A 276 -0.91 -8.08 18.34
C GLY A 276 -2.40 -7.85 18.57
N ARG A 277 -2.69 -7.05 19.63
CA ARG A 277 -4.03 -6.67 20.05
C ARG A 277 -4.22 -5.18 20.00
N ILE A 278 -5.41 -4.76 19.58
CA ILE A 278 -5.88 -3.39 19.67
C ILE A 278 -7.04 -3.38 20.66
N PRO A 279 -7.01 -2.55 21.69
CA PRO A 279 -8.07 -2.51 22.68
C PRO A 279 -9.37 -1.94 22.11
N LEU A 280 -10.49 -2.30 22.72
CA LEU A 280 -11.73 -1.57 22.56
C LEU A 280 -11.62 -0.26 23.36
N ALA A 281 -11.53 0.86 22.66
CA ALA A 281 -11.39 2.16 23.29
C ALA A 281 -12.23 3.21 22.57
N LEU A 282 -12.82 4.11 23.36
CA LEU A 282 -13.65 5.20 22.82
C LEU A 282 -12.80 6.15 21.97
N GLU A 283 -11.59 6.43 22.41
CA GLU A 283 -10.64 7.32 21.74
C GLU A 283 -10.25 6.82 20.34
N ILE A 284 -10.20 5.50 20.13
CA ILE A 284 -9.92 4.93 18.82
C ILE A 284 -11.07 5.20 17.85
N ARG A 285 -12.32 5.04 18.33
CA ARG A 285 -13.52 5.31 17.52
C ARG A 285 -13.66 6.81 17.24
N GLU A 286 -13.62 7.63 18.29
CA GLU A 286 -13.79 9.09 18.17
C GLU A 286 -12.70 9.72 17.31
N GLY A 287 -11.44 9.28 17.47
CA GLY A 287 -10.34 9.71 16.62
C GLY A 287 -10.57 9.37 15.15
N GLY A 288 -11.05 8.15 14.86
CA GLY A 288 -11.41 7.75 13.50
C GLY A 288 -12.55 8.58 12.90
N ASP A 289 -13.61 8.82 13.69
CA ASP A 289 -14.77 9.62 13.26
C ASP A 289 -14.41 11.11 13.06
N ALA A 290 -13.45 11.62 13.82
CA ALA A 290 -12.98 13.01 13.75
C ALA A 290 -11.86 13.25 12.73
N GLY A 291 -11.41 12.21 12.00
CA GLY A 291 -10.26 12.32 11.10
C GLY A 291 -8.93 12.54 11.85
N ASP A 292 -8.83 12.08 13.10
CA ASP A 292 -7.64 12.19 13.96
C ASP A 292 -7.26 10.82 14.56
N PRO A 293 -6.84 9.86 13.72
CA PRO A 293 -6.59 8.49 14.14
C PRO A 293 -5.44 8.42 15.17
N PRO A 294 -5.55 7.56 16.21
CA PRO A 294 -4.62 7.51 17.33
C PRO A 294 -3.16 7.31 16.96
N ALA A 295 -2.86 6.62 15.87
CA ALA A 295 -1.48 6.41 15.41
C ALA A 295 -0.76 7.71 14.99
N ALA A 296 -1.49 8.82 14.81
CA ALA A 296 -0.91 10.13 14.56
C ALA A 296 -0.29 10.76 15.82
N GLY A 297 -0.74 10.35 17.01
CA GLY A 297 -0.24 10.81 18.31
C GLY A 297 0.78 9.87 18.94
N ASP A 298 1.06 10.13 20.25
CA ASP A 298 2.01 9.33 21.05
C ASP A 298 1.34 8.62 22.24
N GLY A 299 0.00 8.60 22.23
CA GLY A 299 -0.81 7.99 23.28
C GLY A 299 -0.64 6.47 23.37
N ILE A 300 -1.29 5.88 24.39
CA ILE A 300 -1.20 4.42 24.61
C ILE A 300 -1.71 3.61 23.42
N HIS A 301 -2.74 4.10 22.75
CA HIS A 301 -3.31 3.42 21.59
C HIS A 301 -2.40 3.52 20.36
N ALA A 302 -1.67 4.63 20.18
CA ALA A 302 -0.65 4.76 19.15
C ALA A 302 0.43 3.68 19.27
N LYS A 303 0.85 3.36 20.49
CA LYS A 303 1.86 2.31 20.76
C LYS A 303 1.39 0.92 20.31
N SER A 304 0.10 0.61 20.45
CA SER A 304 -0.46 -0.66 20.00
C SER A 304 -0.35 -0.80 18.49
N PHE A 305 -0.68 0.24 17.72
CA PHE A 305 -0.52 0.25 16.27
C PHE A 305 0.95 0.24 15.84
N ALA A 306 1.81 1.00 16.53
CA ALA A 306 3.25 1.04 16.27
C ALA A 306 3.91 -0.34 16.46
N ALA A 307 3.54 -1.08 17.50
CA ALA A 307 4.06 -2.43 17.74
C ALA A 307 3.69 -3.44 16.65
N ILE A 308 2.49 -3.32 16.08
CA ILE A 308 2.06 -4.15 14.95
C ILE A 308 2.78 -3.70 13.67
N ALA A 309 2.90 -2.39 13.44
CA ALA A 309 3.60 -1.82 12.28
C ALA A 309 5.10 -2.22 12.29
N GLU A 310 5.75 -2.25 13.44
CA GLU A 310 7.15 -2.71 13.58
C GLU A 310 7.32 -4.18 13.15
N LYS A 311 6.40 -5.07 13.54
CA LYS A 311 6.43 -6.46 13.09
C LYS A 311 6.22 -6.55 11.58
N LEU A 312 5.32 -5.73 11.03
CA LEU A 312 5.00 -5.68 9.61
C LEU A 312 6.16 -5.13 8.77
N SER A 313 6.93 -4.17 9.29
CA SER A 313 8.08 -3.59 8.60
C SER A 313 9.24 -4.57 8.41
N ARG A 314 9.37 -5.53 9.32
CA ARG A 314 10.43 -6.57 9.30
C ARG A 314 10.10 -7.75 8.37
N TRP A 315 8.85 -7.84 7.94
CA TRP A 315 8.38 -8.88 7.04
C TRP A 315 8.59 -8.47 5.58
#